data_06ec5efcc5d7bd92f4c2cef825c2e5d2
#
_entry.id   06ec5efcc5d7bd92f4c2cef825c2e5d2
#
_cell.length_a   1.000
_cell.length_b   1.000
_cell.length_c   1.000
_cell.angle_alpha   90.00
_cell.angle_beta   90.00
_cell.angle_gamma   90.00
#
_symmetry.space_group_name_H-M   'P 1'
#
loop_
_entity.id
_entity.type
_entity.pdbx_description
1 polymer ?
#
loop_
_entity_poly.entity_id
_entity_poly.type
_entity_poly.pdbx_seq_one_letter_code
_entity_poly.pdbx_strand_id
1 'polypeptide(L)'
;MDSCVAAAVAAQEHDLAFLHVNYGQRTERRELRAFEEIADFYGVSRRLVVDARSLSVIGGSSLTDASMPVPEADVDRREVPTTYVPFRNAHLLCIGVSWAEVLGAQKVYVGAEAESGYPDCSAGFIEAFNRAVTAGTRPGSGIEVVAPLVAMKKAGVVRLGMALGAPLHLTWSCYRSEDRACGRCDSCALRLRGFRLAGVKDPISYAEPIR
;
A
#
# COMPACT_ATOMS: atom_id res chain seq x y z
N MET A 1 5.44 -0.92 2.32
CA MET A 1 6.36 -1.85 1.64
C MET A 1 5.87 -2.16 0.23
N ASP A 2 4.69 -2.67 0.05
CA ASP A 2 4.17 -3.14 -1.23
C ASP A 2 4.07 -2.03 -2.29
N SER A 3 3.59 -0.84 -1.92
CA SER A 3 3.58 0.33 -2.82
C SER A 3 4.99 0.77 -3.25
N CYS A 4 6.00 0.60 -2.38
CA CYS A 4 7.39 0.90 -2.73
C CYS A 4 7.93 -0.10 -3.76
N VAL A 5 7.58 -1.39 -3.64
CA VAL A 5 7.95 -2.41 -4.64
C VAL A 5 7.20 -2.19 -5.95
N ALA A 6 5.91 -1.82 -5.89
CA ALA A 6 5.15 -1.44 -7.10
C ALA A 6 5.77 -0.22 -7.80
N ALA A 7 6.25 0.77 -7.04
CA ALA A 7 6.99 1.90 -7.58
C ALA A 7 8.32 1.47 -8.23
N ALA A 8 9.05 0.53 -7.63
CA ALA A 8 10.28 -0.02 -8.23
C ALA A 8 10.01 -0.73 -9.56
N VAL A 9 8.87 -1.43 -9.68
CA VAL A 9 8.43 -2.03 -10.95
C VAL A 9 8.14 -0.93 -11.97
N ALA A 10 7.34 0.07 -11.60
CA ALA A 10 6.98 1.17 -12.50
C ALA A 10 8.21 1.95 -12.99
N ALA A 11 9.20 2.15 -12.12
CA ALA A 11 10.44 2.89 -12.44
C ALA A 11 11.31 2.24 -13.53
N GLN A 12 11.05 0.97 -13.88
CA GLN A 12 11.80 0.31 -14.94
C GLN A 12 11.46 0.86 -16.34
N GLU A 13 10.24 1.39 -16.49
CA GLU A 13 9.69 1.74 -17.81
C GLU A 13 9.06 3.13 -17.88
N HIS A 14 8.87 3.81 -16.73
CA HIS A 14 8.07 5.03 -16.65
C HIS A 14 8.73 6.12 -15.82
N ASP A 15 8.44 7.37 -16.18
CA ASP A 15 8.60 8.52 -15.29
C ASP A 15 7.54 8.47 -14.20
N LEU A 16 7.94 8.73 -12.95
CA LEU A 16 7.08 8.56 -11.79
C LEU A 16 6.41 9.87 -11.33
N ALA A 17 5.17 9.73 -10.88
CA ALA A 17 4.48 10.68 -10.02
C ALA A 17 3.92 9.92 -8.81
N PHE A 18 4.07 10.46 -7.60
CA PHE A 18 3.71 9.77 -6.37
C PHE A 18 2.49 10.40 -5.69
N LEU A 19 1.51 9.55 -5.37
CA LEU A 19 0.31 9.91 -4.61
C LEU A 19 0.37 9.29 -3.22
N HIS A 20 0.12 10.11 -2.19
CA HIS A 20 -0.17 9.69 -0.84
C HIS A 20 -1.55 10.17 -0.42
N VAL A 21 -2.29 9.33 0.31
CA VAL A 21 -3.62 9.67 0.79
C VAL A 21 -3.67 9.44 2.30
N ASN A 22 -3.89 10.53 3.04
CA ASN A 22 -4.20 10.49 4.46
C ASN A 22 -5.71 10.26 4.62
N TYR A 23 -6.09 9.18 5.30
CA TYR A 23 -7.50 8.83 5.51
C TYR A 23 -7.86 8.73 7.00
N GLY A 24 -7.03 9.31 7.90
CA GLY A 24 -7.17 9.24 9.34
C GLY A 24 -6.62 7.95 9.95
N GLN A 25 -5.68 7.29 9.28
CA GLN A 25 -5.01 6.09 9.80
C GLN A 25 -4.11 6.43 10.99
N ARG A 26 -3.98 5.49 11.93
CA ARG A 26 -3.23 5.66 13.19
C ARG A 26 -1.76 6.05 13.01
N THR A 27 -1.13 5.65 11.91
CA THR A 27 0.28 5.86 11.61
C THR A 27 0.49 6.85 10.46
N GLU A 28 -0.44 7.80 10.32
CA GLU A 28 -0.48 8.81 9.26
C GLU A 28 0.85 9.54 9.09
N ARG A 29 1.43 10.06 10.19
CA ARG A 29 2.70 10.82 10.14
C ARG A 29 3.88 9.96 9.68
N ARG A 30 3.96 8.72 10.16
CA ARG A 30 5.06 7.84 9.79
C ARG A 30 4.93 7.33 8.34
N GLU A 31 3.71 7.09 7.89
CA GLU A 31 3.44 6.72 6.49
C GLU A 31 3.74 7.86 5.53
N LEU A 32 3.33 9.10 5.88
CA LEU A 32 3.65 10.29 5.09
C LEU A 32 5.18 10.51 5.02
N ARG A 33 5.89 10.36 6.14
CA ARG A 33 7.34 10.44 6.16
C ARG A 33 7.98 9.37 5.26
N ALA A 34 7.50 8.13 5.29
CA ALA A 34 7.98 7.07 4.40
C ALA A 34 7.74 7.41 2.92
N PHE A 35 6.58 8.00 2.61
CA PHE A 35 6.26 8.48 1.26
C PHE A 35 7.27 9.53 0.79
N GLU A 36 7.59 10.54 1.61
CA GLU A 36 8.55 11.59 1.26
C GLU A 36 9.96 11.02 1.07
N GLU A 37 10.43 10.20 2.03
CA GLU A 37 11.75 9.57 1.96
C GLU A 37 11.90 8.68 0.69
N ILE A 38 10.86 7.94 0.30
CA ILE A 38 10.86 7.11 -0.90
C ILE A 38 10.80 7.97 -2.16
N ALA A 39 10.02 9.06 -2.16
CA ALA A 39 9.95 9.99 -3.27
C ALA A 39 11.30 10.69 -3.51
N ASP A 40 12.01 11.06 -2.44
CA ASP A 40 13.38 11.59 -2.51
C ASP A 40 14.36 10.57 -3.09
N PHE A 41 14.29 9.32 -2.64
CA PHE A 41 15.13 8.23 -3.15
C PHE A 41 15.01 8.06 -4.67
N TYR A 42 13.79 8.13 -5.21
CA TYR A 42 13.54 8.03 -6.66
C TYR A 42 13.69 9.36 -7.40
N GLY A 43 14.00 10.48 -6.72
CA GLY A 43 14.08 11.80 -7.34
C GLY A 43 12.75 12.30 -7.90
N VAL A 44 11.62 11.81 -7.38
CA VAL A 44 10.30 12.18 -7.86
C VAL A 44 9.92 13.56 -7.35
N SER A 45 9.75 14.52 -8.26
CA SER A 45 9.30 15.88 -7.96
C SER A 45 7.79 16.05 -8.00
N ARG A 46 7.08 15.26 -8.82
CA ARG A 46 5.62 15.27 -8.93
C ARG A 46 5.00 14.47 -7.80
N ARG A 47 4.64 15.15 -6.71
CA ARG A 47 4.04 14.55 -5.52
C ARG A 47 2.68 15.17 -5.24
N LEU A 48 1.72 14.32 -4.86
CA LEU A 48 0.40 14.76 -4.41
C LEU A 48 0.08 14.09 -3.08
N VAL A 49 -0.27 14.90 -2.09
CA VAL A 49 -0.79 14.44 -0.80
C VAL A 49 -2.24 14.88 -0.69
N VAL A 50 -3.16 13.94 -0.48
CA VAL A 50 -4.60 14.20 -0.41
C VAL A 50 -5.13 13.80 0.96
N ASP A 51 -6.02 14.59 1.51
CA ASP A 51 -6.79 14.28 2.71
C ASP A 51 -8.14 13.65 2.32
N ALA A 52 -8.34 12.40 2.74
CA ALA A 52 -9.56 11.61 2.56
C ALA A 52 -10.13 11.16 3.91
N ARG A 53 -10.07 12.00 4.95
CA ARG A 53 -10.57 11.70 6.31
C ARG A 53 -12.06 11.38 6.37
N SER A 54 -12.83 11.62 5.32
CA SER A 54 -14.18 11.09 5.19
C SER A 54 -14.25 9.57 5.43
N LEU A 55 -13.19 8.81 5.09
CA LEU A 55 -13.12 7.38 5.37
C LEU A 55 -13.07 7.07 6.86
N SER A 56 -12.43 7.91 7.68
CA SER A 56 -12.45 7.75 9.14
C SER A 56 -13.79 8.14 9.74
N VAL A 57 -14.51 9.10 9.14
CA VAL A 57 -15.87 9.49 9.58
C VAL A 57 -16.88 8.39 9.27
N ILE A 58 -16.75 7.69 8.16
CA ILE A 58 -17.56 6.52 7.82
C ILE A 58 -17.36 5.42 8.88
N GLY A 59 -16.13 5.24 9.36
CA GLY A 59 -15.79 4.32 10.43
C GLY A 59 -15.68 2.85 10.01
N GLY A 60 -15.86 1.94 10.98
CA GLY A 60 -15.89 0.50 10.76
C GLY A 60 -14.52 -0.16 10.67
N SER A 61 -13.42 0.54 11.00
CA SER A 61 -12.06 -0.03 10.98
C SER A 61 -11.25 0.37 12.21
N SER A 62 -10.53 -0.61 12.75
CA SER A 62 -9.55 -0.36 13.82
C SER A 62 -8.33 0.46 13.38
N LEU A 63 -8.17 0.73 12.09
CA LEU A 63 -7.11 1.63 11.61
C LEU A 63 -7.49 3.11 11.71
N THR A 64 -8.77 3.42 11.72
CA THR A 64 -9.28 4.81 11.71
C THR A 64 -10.07 5.16 12.98
N ASP A 65 -10.50 4.17 13.75
CA ASP A 65 -11.23 4.36 15.02
C ASP A 65 -10.31 4.02 16.20
N ALA A 66 -9.95 5.03 17.00
CA ALA A 66 -9.09 4.87 18.17
C ALA A 66 -9.72 4.01 19.28
N SER A 67 -11.05 3.92 19.34
CA SER A 67 -11.78 3.10 20.32
C SER A 67 -11.69 1.59 20.02
N MET A 68 -11.44 1.22 18.77
CA MET A 68 -11.29 -0.17 18.34
C MET A 68 -9.82 -0.60 18.44
N PRO A 69 -9.44 -1.59 19.25
CA PRO A 69 -8.05 -2.05 19.32
C PRO A 69 -7.63 -2.69 17.98
N VAL A 70 -6.40 -2.39 17.53
CA VAL A 70 -5.78 -3.16 16.44
C VAL A 70 -5.49 -4.58 16.96
N PRO A 71 -6.01 -5.64 16.34
CA PRO A 71 -5.84 -7.00 16.83
C PRO A 71 -4.39 -7.49 16.80
N GLU A 72 -4.07 -8.48 17.62
CA GLU A 72 -2.86 -9.29 17.47
C GLU A 72 -2.91 -10.05 16.15
N ALA A 73 -1.74 -10.37 15.60
CA ALA A 73 -1.64 -11.03 14.31
C ALA A 73 -2.28 -12.42 14.30
N ASP A 74 -3.09 -12.65 13.30
CA ASP A 74 -3.61 -13.96 12.92
C ASP A 74 -3.47 -14.12 11.40
N VAL A 75 -2.32 -14.64 10.99
CA VAL A 75 -1.96 -14.79 9.57
C VAL A 75 -2.70 -15.91 8.85
N ASP A 76 -3.41 -16.74 9.60
CA ASP A 76 -4.21 -17.87 9.08
C ASP A 76 -5.72 -17.56 9.10
N ARG A 77 -6.10 -16.33 9.49
CA ARG A 77 -7.48 -15.87 9.53
C ARG A 77 -8.13 -15.98 8.15
N ARG A 78 -9.39 -16.49 8.16
CA ARG A 78 -10.23 -16.60 6.95
C ARG A 78 -11.21 -15.44 6.80
N GLU A 79 -11.50 -14.75 7.87
CA GLU A 79 -12.42 -13.62 7.91
C GLU A 79 -11.72 -12.31 7.55
N VAL A 80 -12.48 -11.35 7.03
CA VAL A 80 -11.96 -10.00 6.79
C VAL A 80 -11.61 -9.36 8.14
N PRO A 81 -10.36 -8.93 8.36
CA PRO A 81 -9.93 -8.39 9.65
C PRO A 81 -10.56 -7.02 9.94
N THR A 82 -10.67 -6.66 11.23
CA THR A 82 -11.15 -5.33 11.64
C THR A 82 -10.25 -4.17 11.19
N THR A 83 -9.06 -4.46 10.71
CA THR A 83 -8.15 -3.48 10.06
C THR A 83 -8.53 -3.13 8.62
N TYR A 84 -9.50 -3.84 8.03
CA TYR A 84 -10.06 -3.45 6.74
C TYR A 84 -10.80 -2.11 6.86
N VAL A 85 -10.40 -1.14 6.08
CA VAL A 85 -11.14 0.12 5.90
C VAL A 85 -12.09 -0.09 4.72
N PRO A 86 -13.42 -0.02 4.93
CA PRO A 86 -14.38 -0.36 3.89
C PRO A 86 -14.14 0.36 2.57
N PHE A 87 -13.89 -0.42 1.52
CA PHE A 87 -13.73 0.05 0.14
C PHE A 87 -12.63 1.12 -0.05
N ARG A 88 -11.62 1.16 0.84
CA ARG A 88 -10.56 2.18 0.84
C ARG A 88 -9.80 2.23 -0.48
N ASN A 89 -9.39 1.08 -1.02
CA ASN A 89 -8.57 1.06 -2.23
C ASN A 89 -9.33 1.64 -3.45
N ALA A 90 -10.65 1.48 -3.53
CA ALA A 90 -11.45 2.15 -4.54
C ALA A 90 -11.32 3.68 -4.46
N HIS A 91 -11.43 4.25 -3.24
CA HIS A 91 -11.27 5.70 -3.03
C HIS A 91 -9.86 6.18 -3.43
N LEU A 92 -8.82 5.45 -3.02
CA LEU A 92 -7.44 5.78 -3.37
C LEU A 92 -7.22 5.71 -4.90
N LEU A 93 -7.76 4.68 -5.54
CA LEU A 93 -7.67 4.50 -6.98
C LEU A 93 -8.47 5.56 -7.76
N CYS A 94 -9.65 5.98 -7.27
CA CYS A 94 -10.40 7.08 -7.86
C CYS A 94 -9.57 8.39 -7.87
N ILE A 95 -8.91 8.71 -6.76
CA ILE A 95 -8.02 9.88 -6.68
C ILE A 95 -6.85 9.72 -7.64
N GLY A 96 -6.22 8.53 -7.67
CA GLY A 96 -5.11 8.23 -8.56
C GLY A 96 -5.47 8.35 -10.03
N VAL A 97 -6.61 7.82 -10.44
CA VAL A 97 -7.12 7.91 -11.82
C VAL A 97 -7.45 9.36 -12.20
N SER A 98 -8.12 10.10 -11.30
CA SER A 98 -8.41 11.51 -11.55
C SER A 98 -7.13 12.33 -11.75
N TRP A 99 -6.11 12.07 -10.95
CA TRP A 99 -4.83 12.76 -11.09
C TRP A 99 -4.05 12.31 -12.34
N ALA A 100 -4.08 11.01 -12.66
CA ALA A 100 -3.50 10.48 -13.90
C ALA A 100 -4.09 11.15 -15.14
N GLU A 101 -5.41 11.36 -15.15
CA GLU A 101 -6.10 12.06 -16.25
C GLU A 101 -5.64 13.51 -16.41
N VAL A 102 -5.39 14.22 -15.30
CA VAL A 102 -4.84 15.59 -15.29
C VAL A 102 -3.39 15.62 -15.79
N LEU A 103 -2.59 14.62 -15.39
CA LEU A 103 -1.18 14.50 -15.79
C LEU A 103 -0.99 14.00 -17.23
N GLY A 104 -2.02 13.42 -17.84
CA GLY A 104 -1.89 12.67 -19.10
C GLY A 104 -1.14 11.34 -18.90
N ALA A 105 -1.12 10.79 -17.68
CA ALA A 105 -0.49 9.53 -17.37
C ALA A 105 -1.41 8.36 -17.76
N GLN A 106 -0.83 7.27 -18.26
CA GLN A 106 -1.58 6.11 -18.73
C GLN A 106 -1.64 4.96 -17.71
N LYS A 107 -0.80 4.99 -16.67
CA LYS A 107 -0.73 3.90 -15.68
C LYS A 107 -0.86 4.44 -14.27
N VAL A 108 -1.67 3.76 -13.45
CA VAL A 108 -1.79 3.97 -12.01
C VAL A 108 -1.38 2.69 -11.30
N TYR A 109 -0.19 2.70 -10.70
CA TYR A 109 0.34 1.53 -9.99
C TYR A 109 -0.14 1.48 -8.55
N VAL A 110 -0.56 0.29 -8.09
CA VAL A 110 -0.99 0.04 -6.71
C VAL A 110 -0.32 -1.20 -6.13
N GLY A 111 0.09 -1.11 -4.86
CA GLY A 111 0.73 -2.20 -4.12
C GLY A 111 -0.26 -3.20 -3.52
N ALA A 112 -1.36 -3.51 -4.19
CA ALA A 112 -2.28 -4.57 -3.76
C ALA A 112 -1.62 -5.95 -3.89
N GLU A 113 -1.82 -6.81 -2.88
CA GLU A 113 -1.25 -8.17 -2.86
C GLU A 113 -2.21 -9.17 -2.22
N ALA A 114 -2.05 -10.46 -2.55
CA ALA A 114 -3.05 -11.49 -2.28
C ALA A 114 -3.20 -11.87 -0.80
N GLU A 115 -2.14 -11.72 0.02
CA GLU A 115 -2.16 -12.18 1.42
C GLU A 115 -2.82 -11.18 2.39
N SER A 116 -3.22 -10.00 1.93
CA SER A 116 -3.85 -8.97 2.78
C SER A 116 -5.23 -9.39 3.32
N GLY A 117 -5.92 -10.29 2.63
CA GLY A 117 -7.29 -10.69 2.95
C GLY A 117 -8.34 -9.60 2.71
N TYR A 118 -7.97 -8.49 2.10
CA TYR A 118 -8.91 -7.41 1.79
C TYR A 118 -9.58 -7.62 0.44
N PRO A 119 -10.94 -7.52 0.35
CA PRO A 119 -11.67 -7.75 -0.89
C PRO A 119 -11.22 -6.84 -2.04
N ASP A 120 -10.89 -5.59 -1.72
CA ASP A 120 -10.44 -4.56 -2.66
C ASP A 120 -8.93 -4.62 -2.99
N CYS A 121 -8.27 -5.73 -2.64
CA CYS A 121 -6.91 -6.09 -3.08
C CYS A 121 -6.89 -7.26 -4.07
N SER A 122 -8.05 -7.79 -4.47
CA SER A 122 -8.14 -8.96 -5.36
C SER A 122 -7.93 -8.60 -6.84
N ALA A 123 -7.45 -9.56 -7.64
CA ALA A 123 -7.34 -9.40 -9.08
C ALA A 123 -8.70 -9.08 -9.73
N GLY A 124 -9.76 -9.75 -9.29
CA GLY A 124 -11.12 -9.51 -9.79
C GLY A 124 -11.61 -8.09 -9.49
N PHE A 125 -11.25 -7.52 -8.33
CA PHE A 125 -11.55 -6.12 -8.03
C PHE A 125 -10.80 -5.18 -8.99
N ILE A 126 -9.50 -5.37 -9.20
CA ILE A 126 -8.69 -4.54 -10.12
C ILE A 126 -9.24 -4.60 -11.54
N GLU A 127 -9.62 -5.78 -12.02
CA GLU A 127 -10.23 -5.95 -13.33
C GLU A 127 -11.58 -5.20 -13.43
N ALA A 128 -12.46 -5.34 -12.43
CA ALA A 128 -13.73 -4.63 -12.40
C ALA A 128 -13.53 -3.11 -12.33
N PHE A 129 -12.55 -2.65 -11.56
CA PHE A 129 -12.22 -1.24 -11.45
C PHE A 129 -11.69 -0.67 -12.78
N ASN A 130 -10.85 -1.41 -13.52
CA ASN A 130 -10.37 -1.02 -14.84
C ASN A 130 -11.51 -0.87 -15.86
N ARG A 131 -12.57 -1.71 -15.79
CA ARG A 131 -13.77 -1.50 -16.62
C ARG A 131 -14.47 -0.18 -16.29
N ALA A 132 -14.55 0.18 -14.99
CA ALA A 132 -15.11 1.48 -14.57
C ALA A 132 -14.24 2.65 -15.03
N VAL A 133 -12.90 2.53 -14.94
CA VAL A 133 -11.95 3.54 -15.44
C VAL A 133 -12.14 3.78 -16.93
N THR A 134 -12.18 2.71 -17.73
CA THR A 134 -12.39 2.81 -19.19
C THR A 134 -13.71 3.50 -19.54
N ALA A 135 -14.77 3.22 -18.78
CA ALA A 135 -16.10 3.80 -19.03
C ALA A 135 -16.23 5.25 -18.49
N GLY A 136 -15.48 5.59 -17.46
CA GLY A 136 -15.66 6.84 -16.70
C GLY A 136 -14.63 7.95 -16.95
N THR A 137 -13.56 7.67 -17.72
CA THR A 137 -12.52 8.65 -18.06
C THR A 137 -12.74 9.20 -19.48
N ARG A 138 -12.00 10.25 -19.83
CA ARG A 138 -12.11 10.87 -21.18
C ARG A 138 -11.85 9.83 -22.27
N PRO A 139 -12.62 9.87 -23.37
CA PRO A 139 -12.36 9.00 -24.51
C PRO A 139 -10.92 9.09 -24.99
N GLY A 140 -10.25 7.94 -25.10
CA GLY A 140 -8.84 7.88 -25.53
C GLY A 140 -7.80 8.15 -24.43
N SER A 141 -8.18 8.33 -23.17
CA SER A 141 -7.23 8.48 -22.05
C SER A 141 -6.27 7.30 -21.91
N GLY A 142 -6.78 6.08 -22.17
CA GLY A 142 -5.98 4.84 -22.06
C GLY A 142 -5.47 4.54 -20.65
N ILE A 143 -6.09 5.13 -19.61
CA ILE A 143 -5.67 4.93 -18.22
C ILE A 143 -5.97 3.49 -17.79
N GLU A 144 -4.98 2.85 -17.17
CA GLU A 144 -5.08 1.51 -16.61
C GLU A 144 -4.51 1.46 -15.19
N VAL A 145 -5.24 0.84 -14.28
CA VAL A 145 -4.74 0.48 -12.95
C VAL A 145 -3.96 -0.82 -13.03
N VAL A 146 -2.70 -0.77 -12.61
CA VAL A 146 -1.77 -1.89 -12.62
C VAL A 146 -1.45 -2.32 -11.18
N ALA A 147 -1.72 -3.58 -10.86
CA ALA A 147 -1.40 -4.19 -9.55
C ALA A 147 -0.36 -5.31 -9.75
N PRO A 148 0.94 -4.98 -9.86
CA PRO A 148 1.97 -5.95 -10.27
C PRO A 148 2.20 -7.05 -9.23
N LEU A 149 1.75 -6.86 -8.00
CA LEU A 149 1.98 -7.76 -6.88
C LEU A 149 0.75 -8.62 -6.55
N VAL A 150 -0.38 -8.43 -7.23
CA VAL A 150 -1.70 -8.98 -6.86
C VAL A 150 -1.74 -10.51 -6.75
N ALA A 151 -0.88 -11.22 -7.49
CA ALA A 151 -0.76 -12.68 -7.44
C ALA A 151 0.43 -13.17 -6.59
N MET A 152 1.18 -12.24 -5.98
CA MET A 152 2.40 -12.58 -5.24
C MET A 152 2.12 -12.80 -3.76
N LYS A 153 2.87 -13.74 -3.17
CA LYS A 153 3.01 -13.85 -1.71
C LYS A 153 4.09 -12.87 -1.22
N LYS A 154 4.02 -12.48 0.06
CA LYS A 154 4.90 -11.48 0.67
C LYS A 154 6.41 -11.78 0.47
N ALA A 155 6.82 -13.04 0.52
CA ALA A 155 8.20 -13.43 0.23
C ALA A 155 8.63 -13.14 -1.22
N GLY A 156 7.71 -13.29 -2.18
CA GLY A 156 7.95 -12.90 -3.58
C GLY A 156 8.10 -11.40 -3.73
N VAL A 157 7.24 -10.64 -3.04
CA VAL A 157 7.32 -9.17 -3.02
C VAL A 157 8.67 -8.68 -2.47
N VAL A 158 9.14 -9.28 -1.36
CA VAL A 158 10.46 -8.94 -0.79
C VAL A 158 11.58 -9.24 -1.79
N ARG A 159 11.60 -10.44 -2.38
CA ARG A 159 12.62 -10.82 -3.38
C ARG A 159 12.62 -9.90 -4.60
N LEU A 160 11.44 -9.56 -5.12
CA LEU A 160 11.30 -8.63 -6.24
C LEU A 160 11.81 -7.24 -5.86
N GLY A 161 11.42 -6.72 -4.69
CA GLY A 161 11.89 -5.43 -4.20
C GLY A 161 13.41 -5.36 -4.06
N MET A 162 14.03 -6.42 -3.55
CA MET A 162 15.49 -6.52 -3.46
C MET A 162 16.17 -6.56 -4.85
N ALA A 163 15.62 -7.36 -5.76
CA ALA A 163 16.15 -7.49 -7.12
C ALA A 163 16.09 -6.15 -7.89
N LEU A 164 15.08 -5.34 -7.63
CA LEU A 164 14.90 -4.02 -8.26
C LEU A 164 15.55 -2.87 -7.47
N GLY A 165 16.23 -3.15 -6.36
CA GLY A 165 16.85 -2.11 -5.52
C GLY A 165 15.85 -1.19 -4.81
N ALA A 166 14.64 -1.66 -4.56
CA ALA A 166 13.64 -0.88 -3.84
C ALA A 166 14.13 -0.53 -2.42
N PRO A 167 13.95 0.71 -1.94
CA PRO A 167 14.44 1.16 -0.63
C PRO A 167 13.57 0.61 0.51
N LEU A 168 13.60 -0.71 0.73
CA LEU A 168 12.77 -1.40 1.72
C LEU A 168 13.00 -0.90 3.15
N HIS A 169 14.16 -0.32 3.44
CA HIS A 169 14.50 0.28 4.73
C HIS A 169 13.74 1.58 5.02
N LEU A 170 13.26 2.29 4.01
CA LEU A 170 12.45 3.52 4.15
C LEU A 170 10.96 3.21 4.35
N THR A 171 10.53 1.96 4.08
CA THR A 171 9.12 1.59 4.08
C THR A 171 8.56 1.42 5.49
N TRP A 172 7.27 1.72 5.66
CA TRP A 172 6.55 1.47 6.90
C TRP A 172 5.33 0.58 6.66
N SER A 173 5.01 -0.27 7.65
CA SER A 173 3.88 -1.20 7.56
C SER A 173 3.12 -1.35 8.87
N CYS A 174 3.70 -0.97 10.02
CA CYS A 174 3.07 -1.16 11.32
C CYS A 174 1.77 -0.36 11.43
N TYR A 175 0.71 -0.99 11.97
CA TYR A 175 -0.58 -0.36 12.20
C TYR A 175 -0.71 0.34 13.56
N ARG A 176 0.26 0.14 14.48
CA ARG A 176 0.15 0.55 15.89
C ARG A 176 1.12 1.64 16.31
N SER A 177 2.29 1.71 15.69
CA SER A 177 3.39 2.56 16.14
C SER A 177 4.02 3.33 15.00
N GLU A 178 4.53 4.52 15.28
CA GLU A 178 5.21 5.40 14.34
C GLU A 178 6.75 5.41 14.49
N ASP A 179 7.30 4.96 15.64
CA ASP A 179 8.75 4.99 15.90
C ASP A 179 9.43 3.65 15.59
N ARG A 180 9.01 2.60 16.29
CA ARG A 180 9.49 1.21 16.11
C ARG A 180 8.31 0.33 15.84
N ALA A 181 8.40 -0.50 14.80
CA ALA A 181 7.30 -1.39 14.42
C ALA A 181 6.96 -2.35 15.57
N CYS A 182 5.68 -2.57 15.85
CA CYS A 182 5.26 -3.35 17.01
C CYS A 182 5.61 -4.85 16.93
N GLY A 183 5.83 -5.39 15.74
CA GLY A 183 6.11 -6.81 15.51
C GLY A 183 4.90 -7.75 15.64
N ARG A 184 3.75 -7.27 16.12
CA ARG A 184 2.61 -8.07 16.59
C ARG A 184 1.30 -7.88 15.82
N CYS A 185 1.12 -6.82 15.02
CA CYS A 185 -0.05 -6.67 14.17
C CYS A 185 0.08 -7.50 12.88
N ASP A 186 -1.04 -7.77 12.20
CA ASP A 186 -1.08 -8.57 10.97
C ASP A 186 -0.03 -8.09 9.94
N SER A 187 0.04 -6.79 9.71
CA SER A 187 0.99 -6.22 8.73
C SER A 187 2.46 -6.45 9.13
N CYS A 188 2.80 -6.33 10.42
CA CYS A 188 4.15 -6.66 10.90
C CYS A 188 4.45 -8.15 10.77
N ALA A 189 3.52 -9.02 11.14
CA ALA A 189 3.69 -10.47 11.08
C ALA A 189 3.86 -10.96 9.63
N LEU A 190 3.02 -10.48 8.70
CA LEU A 190 3.14 -10.78 7.28
C LEU A 190 4.47 -10.28 6.71
N ARG A 191 4.89 -9.06 7.06
CA ARG A 191 6.16 -8.50 6.64
C ARG A 191 7.34 -9.34 7.14
N LEU A 192 7.40 -9.64 8.44
CA LEU A 192 8.45 -10.47 9.04
C LEU A 192 8.49 -11.87 8.42
N ARG A 193 7.33 -12.51 8.22
CA ARG A 193 7.22 -13.80 7.52
C ARG A 193 7.78 -13.69 6.10
N GLY A 194 7.47 -12.61 5.38
CA GLY A 194 7.96 -12.36 4.03
C GLY A 194 9.48 -12.29 3.96
N PHE A 195 10.12 -11.48 4.83
CA PHE A 195 11.57 -11.34 4.91
C PHE A 195 12.24 -12.66 5.31
N ARG A 196 11.71 -13.35 6.32
CA ARG A 196 12.23 -14.67 6.74
C ARG A 196 12.20 -15.70 5.61
N LEU A 197 11.07 -15.82 4.89
CA LEU A 197 10.92 -16.75 3.78
C LEU A 197 11.69 -16.33 2.53
N ALA A 198 12.08 -15.06 2.42
CA ALA A 198 13.00 -14.57 1.41
C ALA A 198 14.48 -14.85 1.77
N GLY A 199 14.77 -15.30 3.00
CA GLY A 199 16.13 -15.60 3.48
C GLY A 199 16.93 -14.35 3.86
N VAL A 200 16.29 -13.22 4.16
CA VAL A 200 16.94 -11.96 4.46
C VAL A 200 16.35 -11.30 5.71
N LYS A 201 17.15 -10.46 6.36
CA LYS A 201 16.71 -9.71 7.54
C LYS A 201 15.90 -8.48 7.11
N ASP A 202 14.79 -8.22 7.81
CA ASP A 202 14.04 -6.99 7.63
C ASP A 202 14.88 -5.78 8.11
N PRO A 203 15.05 -4.75 7.27
CA PRO A 203 15.91 -3.60 7.59
C PRO A 203 15.30 -2.60 8.56
N ILE A 204 13.99 -2.69 8.90
CA ILE A 204 13.38 -1.75 9.85
C ILE A 204 13.53 -2.18 11.31
N SER A 205 13.36 -1.21 12.23
CA SER A 205 13.44 -1.47 13.67
C SER A 205 12.11 -1.94 14.25
N TYR A 206 12.17 -2.91 15.16
CA TYR A 206 11.03 -3.45 15.91
C TYR A 206 11.14 -3.13 17.40
N ALA A 207 9.99 -2.96 18.08
CA ALA A 207 9.94 -2.64 19.52
C ALA A 207 10.40 -3.81 20.40
N GLU A 208 10.09 -5.05 19.99
CA GLU A 208 10.50 -6.27 20.67
C GLU A 208 11.47 -7.08 19.78
N PRO A 209 12.38 -7.87 20.38
CA PRO A 209 13.22 -8.79 19.62
C PRO A 209 12.34 -9.76 18.82
N ILE A 210 12.63 -9.92 17.55
CA ILE A 210 11.96 -10.88 16.67
C ILE A 210 12.40 -12.28 17.15
N ARG A 211 11.44 -13.09 17.65
CA ARG A 211 11.66 -14.48 18.02
C ARG A 211 11.62 -15.39 16.80
#